data_c27f87b5735ec7a7031c40af11fd88ca
#
_entry.id   c27f87b5735ec7a7031c40af11fd88ca
#
_cell.length_a   1.000
_cell.length_b   1.000
_cell.length_c   1.000
_cell.angle_alpha   90.00
_cell.angle_beta   90.00
_cell.angle_gamma   90.00
#
_symmetry.space_group_name_H-M   'P 1'
#
loop_
_entity.id
_entity.type
_entity.pdbx_description
1 polymer ?
#
loop_
_entity_poly.entity_id
_entity_poly.type
_entity_poly.pdbx_seq_one_letter_code
_entity_poly.pdbx_strand_id
1 'polypeptide(L)'
;MSKSKSILITGGAGFIGSHLVKKLIKDYPNYKIVNLDSLTYASNFKNLESYKSFTNYKFIKGDIRKLDFLQELFKSNNFDIVVHLAAESH
;
A
#
# COMPACT_ATOMS: atom_id res chain seq x y z
N MET A 1 3.25 -24.75 -6.74
CA MET A 1 2.12 -24.03 -6.18
C MET A 1 2.56 -22.68 -5.68
N SER A 2 1.97 -21.65 -6.20
CA SER A 2 2.33 -20.31 -5.78
C SER A 2 1.61 -19.96 -4.49
N LYS A 3 2.32 -19.30 -3.59
CA LYS A 3 1.75 -18.86 -2.35
C LYS A 3 1.31 -17.40 -2.46
N SER A 4 0.15 -17.13 -1.93
CA SER A 4 -0.33 -15.77 -1.83
C SER A 4 0.33 -15.10 -0.63
N LYS A 5 0.82 -13.89 -0.82
CA LYS A 5 1.40 -13.11 0.27
C LYS A 5 0.66 -11.79 0.38
N SER A 6 0.60 -11.27 1.60
CA SER A 6 0.02 -9.95 1.86
C SER A 6 1.15 -8.97 2.11
N ILE A 7 1.13 -7.87 1.36
CA ILE A 7 2.15 -6.84 1.47
C ILE A 7 1.49 -5.53 1.83
N LEU A 8 2.00 -4.90 2.87
CA LEU A 8 1.58 -3.55 3.23
C LEU A 8 2.65 -2.58 2.74
N ILE A 9 2.24 -1.60 1.97
CA ILE A 9 3.13 -0.54 1.52
C ILE A 9 2.64 0.76 2.12
N THR A 10 3.51 1.45 2.86
CA THR A 10 3.19 2.77 3.37
C THR A 10 3.86 3.80 2.49
N GLY A 11 3.12 4.85 2.14
CA GLY A 11 3.63 5.87 1.23
C GLY A 11 3.58 5.46 -0.23
N GLY A 12 2.69 4.53 -0.56
CA GLY A 12 2.60 4.02 -1.93
C GLY A 12 2.01 5.00 -2.93
N ALA A 13 1.49 6.15 -2.46
CA ALA A 13 0.99 7.17 -3.36
C ALA A 13 2.07 8.16 -3.77
N GLY A 14 3.26 8.10 -3.15
CA GLY A 14 4.38 8.94 -3.53
C GLY A 14 5.00 8.48 -4.83
N PHE A 15 6.01 9.22 -5.29
CA PHE A 15 6.61 8.95 -6.59
C PHE A 15 7.21 7.54 -6.66
N ILE A 16 8.10 7.22 -5.74
CA ILE A 16 8.74 5.90 -5.72
C ILE A 16 7.74 4.82 -5.38
N GLY A 17 6.88 5.10 -4.38
CA GLY A 17 5.90 4.12 -3.93
C GLY A 17 4.90 3.74 -5.00
N SER A 18 4.46 4.70 -5.81
CA SER A 18 3.50 4.41 -6.86
C SER A 18 4.09 3.48 -7.93
N HIS A 19 5.37 3.65 -8.24
CA HIS A 19 6.04 2.77 -9.18
C HIS A 19 6.17 1.35 -8.62
N LEU A 20 6.49 1.24 -7.35
CA LEU A 20 6.58 -0.07 -6.70
C LEU A 20 5.23 -0.77 -6.67
N VAL A 21 4.17 -0.03 -6.31
CA VAL A 21 2.83 -0.61 -6.25
C VAL A 21 2.42 -1.14 -7.62
N LYS A 22 2.63 -0.35 -8.66
CA LYS A 22 2.29 -0.78 -10.02
C LYS A 22 3.01 -2.07 -10.40
N LYS A 23 4.29 -2.13 -10.10
CA LYS A 23 5.08 -3.30 -10.47
C LYS A 23 4.60 -4.53 -9.71
N LEU A 24 4.32 -4.39 -8.41
CA LEU A 24 3.87 -5.52 -7.61
C LEU A 24 2.51 -6.03 -8.07
N ILE A 25 1.59 -5.12 -8.38
CA ILE A 25 0.26 -5.52 -8.85
C ILE A 25 0.37 -6.35 -10.12
N LYS A 26 1.22 -5.92 -11.04
CA LYS A 26 1.35 -6.59 -12.33
C LYS A 26 2.16 -7.87 -12.28
N ASP A 27 3.27 -7.84 -11.55
CA ASP A 27 4.20 -8.97 -11.54
C ASP A 27 3.78 -10.08 -10.58
N TYR A 28 2.98 -9.73 -9.57
CA TYR A 28 2.59 -10.70 -8.54
C TYR A 28 1.07 -10.69 -8.36
N PRO A 29 0.34 -11.19 -9.35
CA PRO A 29 -1.13 -11.14 -9.29
C PRO A 29 -1.72 -11.96 -8.14
N ASN A 30 -0.94 -12.88 -7.57
CA ASN A 30 -1.40 -13.69 -6.44
C ASN A 30 -1.15 -13.02 -5.09
N TYR A 31 -0.43 -11.90 -5.08
CA TYR A 31 -0.15 -11.20 -3.85
C TYR A 31 -1.25 -10.18 -3.59
N LYS A 32 -1.56 -10.03 -2.31
CA LYS A 32 -2.49 -8.99 -1.89
C LYS A 32 -1.69 -7.75 -1.53
N ILE A 33 -1.94 -6.66 -2.20
CA ILE A 33 -1.19 -5.42 -2.03
C ILE A 33 -2.09 -4.39 -1.36
N VAL A 34 -1.71 -3.96 -0.16
CA VAL A 34 -2.42 -2.91 0.55
C VAL A 34 -1.53 -1.69 0.58
N ASN A 35 -2.02 -0.60 0.02
CA ASN A 35 -1.30 0.66 -0.03
C ASN A 35 -1.90 1.63 0.97
N LEU A 36 -1.13 1.99 1.98
CA LEU A 36 -1.56 2.91 3.04
C LEU A 36 -0.84 4.24 2.86
N ASP A 37 -1.62 5.31 2.73
CA ASP A 37 -1.04 6.64 2.55
C ASP A 37 -1.97 7.68 3.12
N SER A 38 -1.40 8.72 3.73
CA SER A 38 -2.19 9.80 4.29
C SER A 38 -2.59 10.84 3.25
N LEU A 39 -1.91 10.85 2.10
CA LEU A 39 -2.15 11.80 1.02
C LEU A 39 -1.95 13.26 1.47
N THR A 40 -0.96 13.50 2.32
CA THR A 40 -0.69 14.85 2.83
C THR A 40 0.24 15.66 1.92
N TYR A 41 0.64 15.12 0.81
CA TYR A 41 1.56 15.76 -0.12
C TYR A 41 1.04 15.58 -1.54
N ALA A 42 1.59 16.36 -2.47
CA ALA A 42 1.27 16.18 -3.88
C ALA A 42 1.69 14.77 -4.26
N SER A 43 0.75 13.98 -4.67
CA SER A 43 1.01 12.57 -4.87
C SER A 43 0.59 12.13 -6.26
N ASN A 44 0.99 10.93 -6.58
CA ASN A 44 0.63 10.28 -7.84
C ASN A 44 -0.59 9.37 -7.65
N PHE A 45 -1.47 9.76 -6.74
CA PHE A 45 -2.64 8.95 -6.45
C PHE A 45 -3.46 8.66 -7.70
N LYS A 46 -3.59 9.64 -8.58
CA LYS A 46 -4.32 9.44 -9.82
C LYS A 46 -3.72 8.35 -10.68
N ASN A 47 -2.40 8.20 -10.61
CA ASN A 47 -1.73 7.14 -11.37
C ASN A 47 -2.09 5.75 -10.84
N LEU A 48 -2.56 5.67 -9.61
CA LEU A 48 -2.94 4.40 -9.01
C LEU A 48 -4.43 4.11 -9.11
N GLU A 49 -5.23 5.11 -9.47
CA GLU A 49 -6.68 4.92 -9.52
C GLU A 49 -7.09 3.86 -10.53
N SER A 50 -6.35 3.75 -11.63
CA SER A 50 -6.65 2.75 -12.64
C SER A 50 -6.48 1.32 -12.11
N TYR A 51 -5.82 1.16 -10.98
CA TYR A 51 -5.60 -0.16 -10.39
C TYR A 51 -6.65 -0.55 -9.37
N LYS A 52 -7.61 0.32 -9.11
CA LYS A 52 -8.69 0.03 -8.15
C LYS A 52 -9.51 -1.20 -8.55
N SER A 53 -9.60 -1.46 -9.83
CA SER A 53 -10.38 -2.60 -10.31
C SER A 53 -9.63 -3.93 -10.14
N PHE A 54 -8.36 -3.88 -9.81
CA PHE A 54 -7.59 -5.10 -9.60
C PHE A 54 -7.98 -5.71 -8.26
N THR A 55 -8.31 -6.98 -8.27
CA THR A 55 -8.79 -7.64 -7.06
C THR A 55 -7.71 -7.79 -6.00
N ASN A 56 -6.45 -7.74 -6.41
CA ASN A 56 -5.33 -7.92 -5.48
C ASN A 56 -4.77 -6.59 -4.95
N TYR A 57 -5.44 -5.48 -5.22
CA TYR A 57 -4.99 -4.16 -4.76
C TYR A 57 -6.05 -3.48 -3.93
N LYS A 58 -5.62 -2.86 -2.82
CA LYS A 58 -6.51 -2.09 -1.98
C LYS A 58 -5.78 -0.85 -1.49
N PHE A 59 -6.43 0.30 -1.61
CA PHE A 59 -5.90 1.55 -1.07
C PHE A 59 -6.60 1.89 0.23
N ILE A 60 -5.82 2.27 1.23
CA ILE A 60 -6.36 2.72 2.51
C ILE A 60 -5.74 4.08 2.81
N LYS A 61 -6.61 5.07 3.03
CA LYS A 61 -6.15 6.38 3.48
C LYS A 61 -6.04 6.37 4.98
N GLY A 62 -4.89 6.69 5.50
CA GLY A 62 -4.69 6.70 6.94
C GLY A 62 -3.34 7.28 7.31
N ASP A 63 -3.20 7.59 8.59
CA ASP A 63 -2.01 8.21 9.14
C ASP A 63 -1.24 7.17 9.95
N ILE A 64 -0.02 6.87 9.53
CA ILE A 64 0.80 5.86 10.19
C ILE A 64 1.19 6.27 11.63
N ARG A 65 0.99 7.53 11.98
CA ARG A 65 1.26 7.99 13.34
C ARG A 65 0.14 7.65 14.32
N LYS A 66 -0.99 7.18 13.81
CA LYS A 66 -2.14 6.83 14.63
C LYS A 66 -2.04 5.37 15.06
N LEU A 67 -1.59 5.15 16.28
CA LEU A 67 -1.34 3.81 16.77
C LEU A 67 -2.58 2.92 16.77
N ASP A 68 -3.71 3.47 17.22
CA ASP A 68 -4.94 2.68 17.27
C ASP A 68 -5.35 2.20 15.88
N PHE A 69 -5.21 3.07 14.90
CA PHE A 69 -5.51 2.74 13.52
C PHE A 69 -4.61 1.62 13.01
N LEU A 70 -3.31 1.72 13.29
CA LEU A 70 -2.36 0.69 12.88
C LEU A 70 -2.65 -0.64 13.54
N GLN A 71 -2.99 -0.63 14.82
CA GLN A 71 -3.29 -1.85 15.54
C GLN A 71 -4.48 -2.57 14.91
N GLU A 72 -5.53 -1.81 14.56
CA GLU A 72 -6.69 -2.38 13.90
C GLU A 72 -6.33 -2.93 12.53
N LEU A 73 -5.50 -2.21 11.80
CA LEU A 73 -5.10 -2.64 10.47
C LEU A 73 -4.35 -3.95 10.52
N PHE A 74 -3.41 -4.09 11.47
CA PHE A 74 -2.65 -5.32 11.59
C PHE A 74 -3.47 -6.46 12.16
N LYS A 75 -4.48 -6.16 12.96
CA LYS A 75 -5.40 -7.19 13.46
C LYS A 75 -6.26 -7.77 12.33
N SER A 76 -6.69 -6.90 11.44
CA SER A 76 -7.60 -7.29 10.36
C SER A 76 -6.87 -7.97 9.20
N ASN A 77 -5.57 -7.85 9.16
CA ASN A 77 -4.77 -8.35 8.04
C ASN A 77 -3.51 -9.01 8.57
N ASN A 78 -3.15 -10.12 7.98
CA ASN A 78 -1.89 -10.79 8.29
C ASN A 78 -0.89 -10.46 7.21
N PHE A 79 -0.16 -9.36 7.41
CA PHE A 79 0.83 -8.95 6.43
C PHE A 79 2.08 -9.79 6.55
N ASP A 80 2.55 -10.30 5.43
CA ASP A 80 3.80 -11.07 5.38
C ASP A 80 4.99 -10.15 5.23
N ILE A 81 4.78 -9.03 4.53
CA ILE A 81 5.84 -8.09 4.21
C ILE A 81 5.33 -6.68 4.43
N VAL A 82 6.16 -5.84 5.01
CA VAL A 82 5.84 -4.41 5.16
C VAL A 82 6.94 -3.61 4.49
N VAL A 83 6.58 -2.78 3.54
CA VAL A 83 7.50 -1.87 2.86
C VAL A 83 7.14 -0.45 3.26
N HIS A 84 8.00 0.17 4.03
CA HIS A 84 7.74 1.49 4.58
C HIS A 84 8.43 2.56 3.73
N LEU A 85 7.64 3.26 2.92
CA LEU A 85 8.13 4.32 2.05
C LEU A 85 7.61 5.69 2.47
N ALA A 86 6.80 5.74 3.52
CA ALA A 86 6.27 7.00 4.01
C ALA A 86 7.39 7.78 4.67
N ALA A 87 7.97 8.68 3.91
CA ALA A 87 9.10 9.46 4.38
C ALA A 87 8.62 10.60 5.28
N GLU A 88 9.47 10.94 6.23
CA GLU A 88 9.24 12.14 7.01
C GLU A 88 9.44 13.33 6.11
N SER A 89 8.51 14.24 6.10
CA SER A 89 8.70 15.46 5.34
C SER A 89 9.34 16.50 6.24
N HIS A 90 10.23 17.26 5.69
CA HIS A 90 11.02 18.24 6.44
C HIS A 90 10.77 19.62 5.97
#